data_9417d0557b32e783fe42e2373cfa53e0
#
_entry.id   9417d0557b32e783fe42e2373cfa53e0
#
_cell.length_a   1.000
_cell.length_b   1.000
_cell.length_c   1.000
_cell.angle_alpha   90.00
_cell.angle_beta   90.00
_cell.angle_gamma   90.00
#
_symmetry.space_group_name_H-M   'P 1'
#
loop_
_entity.id
_entity.type
_entity.pdbx_description
1 polymer ?
#
loop_
_entity_poly.entity_id
_entity_poly.type
_entity_poly.pdbx_seq_one_letter_code
_entity_poly.pdbx_strand_id
1 'polypeptide(L)'
;MGFLNSCVVDTIISALSPTLNYEGGQIASLPVVFDKDKATKIEQLVSECISLSKSDWDSYETSWDFRHHPLLRKVSTIAEAFEQWKTECDDRFNQLKANEEELNRIFIDIYGLQDELTPEVEDKDVTVRKADLGRDIRSFISYAVGCMFGRYSLDVDGLAYAGGEWDNSKYASFAADKDNIIPICDDEYFEDDIVGLFVKFVKTVYGADTLDENLKFIADALGGKGAPKEAIRNYFLNDFYADHCKIYQKRPIYWLFDSGKKNGFKALIYMHRYREDTIARIRTDYVHEQQARYRTAIVDLEQRIANTSTGERVKLNKKLTTLQAQNTEIRTYEEKIHHLADQMISIDPDDGVEKNYAIFRMFWQK
;
A
#
# COMPACT_ATOMS: atom_id res chain seq x y z
N MET A 1 7.36 -12.88 -29.26
CA MET A 1 7.67 -12.47 -27.87
C MET A 1 8.75 -13.37 -27.27
N GLY A 2 8.62 -14.68 -27.20
CA GLY A 2 9.64 -15.58 -26.62
C GLY A 2 11.05 -15.40 -27.21
N PHE A 3 11.19 -15.25 -28.52
CA PHE A 3 12.47 -14.98 -29.15
C PHE A 3 13.13 -13.68 -28.64
N LEU A 4 12.36 -12.58 -28.56
CA LEU A 4 12.89 -11.28 -28.11
C LEU A 4 13.34 -11.26 -26.64
N ASN A 5 12.86 -12.19 -25.83
CA ASN A 5 13.24 -12.33 -24.42
C ASN A 5 14.26 -13.47 -24.17
N SER A 6 14.84 -14.06 -25.24
CA SER A 6 15.82 -15.13 -25.09
C SER A 6 17.24 -14.58 -24.92
N CYS A 7 18.11 -15.39 -24.29
CA CYS A 7 19.55 -15.08 -24.16
C CYS A 7 20.24 -14.92 -25.51
N VAL A 8 19.73 -15.56 -26.58
CA VAL A 8 20.23 -15.43 -27.95
C VAL A 8 20.05 -13.98 -28.43
N VAL A 9 18.86 -13.40 -28.24
CA VAL A 9 18.61 -11.99 -28.62
C VAL A 9 19.40 -11.04 -27.74
N ASP A 10 19.46 -11.28 -26.45
CA ASP A 10 20.24 -10.44 -25.54
C ASP A 10 21.70 -10.35 -25.98
N THR A 11 22.31 -11.48 -26.34
CA THR A 11 23.67 -11.54 -26.84
C THR A 11 23.86 -10.78 -28.16
N ILE A 12 22.96 -10.98 -29.14
CA ILE A 12 23.03 -10.32 -30.45
C ILE A 12 22.85 -8.81 -30.30
N ILE A 13 21.85 -8.38 -29.53
CA ILE A 13 21.51 -6.97 -29.41
C ILE A 13 22.56 -6.19 -28.58
N SER A 14 23.17 -6.85 -27.59
CA SER A 14 24.27 -6.27 -26.82
C SER A 14 25.52 -6.04 -27.69
N ALA A 15 25.74 -6.89 -28.70
CA ALA A 15 26.82 -6.68 -29.68
C ALA A 15 26.49 -5.57 -30.69
N LEU A 16 25.21 -5.38 -31.06
CA LEU A 16 24.76 -4.35 -31.99
C LEU A 16 24.62 -2.97 -31.34
N SER A 17 24.30 -2.90 -30.07
CA SER A 17 24.10 -1.68 -29.32
C SER A 17 24.68 -1.81 -27.91
N PRO A 18 25.86 -1.23 -27.63
CA PRO A 18 26.44 -1.26 -26.29
C PRO A 18 25.73 -0.33 -25.28
N THR A 19 24.59 0.26 -25.65
CA THR A 19 23.81 1.17 -24.81
C THR A 19 22.55 0.48 -24.26
N LEU A 20 21.99 1.02 -23.16
CA LEU A 20 20.75 0.51 -22.56
C LEU A 20 19.49 0.78 -23.38
N ASN A 21 19.58 1.62 -24.42
CA ASN A 21 18.46 1.98 -25.26
C ASN A 21 18.58 1.31 -26.63
N TYR A 22 17.55 0.57 -27.03
CA TYR A 22 17.47 -0.08 -28.32
C TYR A 22 16.57 0.72 -29.26
N GLU A 23 17.09 1.04 -30.45
CA GLU A 23 16.29 1.70 -31.49
C GLU A 23 15.50 0.66 -32.30
N GLY A 24 14.33 1.09 -32.83
CA GLY A 24 13.48 0.21 -33.64
C GLY A 24 14.20 -0.42 -34.83
N GLY A 25 15.20 0.27 -35.43
CA GLY A 25 16.02 -0.25 -36.51
C GLY A 25 16.93 -1.43 -36.09
N GLN A 26 17.48 -1.40 -34.88
CA GLN A 26 18.30 -2.47 -34.32
C GLN A 26 17.47 -3.74 -34.06
N ILE A 27 16.27 -3.57 -33.48
CA ILE A 27 15.34 -4.68 -33.27
C ILE A 27 14.90 -5.27 -34.62
N ALA A 28 14.61 -4.44 -35.60
CA ALA A 28 14.22 -4.89 -36.95
C ALA A 28 15.32 -5.62 -37.71
N SER A 29 16.60 -5.43 -37.34
CA SER A 29 17.74 -6.11 -37.96
C SER A 29 18.04 -7.50 -37.38
N LEU A 30 17.36 -7.91 -36.30
CA LEU A 30 17.56 -9.21 -35.68
C LEU A 30 17.21 -10.32 -36.67
N PRO A 31 18.10 -11.33 -36.82
CA PRO A 31 17.85 -12.46 -37.72
C PRO A 31 16.84 -13.43 -37.09
N VAL A 32 15.62 -13.46 -37.58
CA VAL A 32 14.58 -14.36 -37.11
C VAL A 32 14.63 -15.69 -37.90
N VAL A 33 14.94 -16.78 -37.21
CA VAL A 33 14.87 -18.14 -37.75
C VAL A 33 13.57 -18.78 -37.28
N PHE A 34 12.75 -19.22 -38.24
CA PHE A 34 11.47 -19.87 -37.94
C PHE A 34 11.57 -21.39 -38.11
N ASP A 35 11.40 -22.12 -37.00
CA ASP A 35 11.35 -23.58 -36.95
C ASP A 35 9.91 -24.05 -36.74
N LYS A 36 9.31 -24.70 -37.75
CA LYS A 36 7.91 -25.15 -37.69
C LYS A 36 7.68 -26.25 -36.67
N ASP A 37 8.68 -27.12 -36.46
CA ASP A 37 8.54 -28.29 -35.59
C ASP A 37 8.58 -27.87 -34.11
N LYS A 38 9.26 -26.77 -33.81
CA LYS A 38 9.37 -26.18 -32.45
C LYS A 38 8.32 -25.12 -32.13
N ALA A 39 7.62 -24.59 -33.15
CA ALA A 39 6.70 -23.45 -33.04
C ALA A 39 5.61 -23.68 -31.98
N THR A 40 4.93 -24.84 -31.99
CA THR A 40 3.84 -25.15 -31.06
C THR A 40 4.35 -25.19 -29.60
N LYS A 41 5.53 -25.77 -29.37
CA LYS A 41 6.12 -25.80 -28.02
C LYS A 41 6.50 -24.40 -27.53
N ILE A 42 7.08 -23.58 -28.38
CA ILE A 42 7.41 -22.18 -28.10
C ILE A 42 6.14 -21.39 -27.76
N GLU A 43 5.08 -21.50 -28.55
CA GLU A 43 3.79 -20.82 -28.30
C GLU A 43 3.19 -21.21 -26.95
N GLN A 44 3.24 -22.49 -26.59
CA GLN A 44 2.75 -22.97 -25.30
C GLN A 44 3.56 -22.36 -24.15
N LEU A 45 4.88 -22.46 -24.18
CA LEU A 45 5.76 -21.92 -23.12
C LEU A 45 5.58 -20.39 -22.99
N VAL A 46 5.50 -19.66 -24.10
CA VAL A 46 5.28 -18.20 -24.08
C VAL A 46 3.93 -17.85 -23.48
N SER A 47 2.87 -18.61 -23.81
CA SER A 47 1.54 -18.40 -23.25
C SER A 47 1.53 -18.64 -21.73
N GLU A 48 2.24 -19.65 -21.26
CA GLU A 48 2.42 -19.92 -19.83
C GLU A 48 3.21 -18.79 -19.13
N CYS A 49 4.31 -18.33 -19.70
CA CYS A 49 5.09 -17.20 -19.16
C CYS A 49 4.24 -15.93 -19.04
N ILE A 50 3.44 -15.60 -20.06
CA ILE A 50 2.52 -14.47 -20.03
C ILE A 50 1.48 -14.63 -18.92
N SER A 51 0.91 -15.82 -18.75
CA SER A 51 -0.08 -16.11 -17.71
C SER A 51 0.52 -15.98 -16.31
N LEU A 52 1.73 -16.51 -16.09
CA LEU A 52 2.44 -16.40 -14.81
C LEU A 52 2.77 -14.94 -14.46
N SER A 53 3.32 -14.18 -15.42
CA SER A 53 3.65 -12.77 -15.23
C SER A 53 2.39 -11.91 -14.99
N LYS A 54 1.30 -12.19 -15.70
CA LYS A 54 0.02 -11.51 -15.48
C LYS A 54 -0.55 -11.84 -14.11
N SER A 55 -0.53 -13.09 -13.69
CA SER A 55 -0.99 -13.50 -12.35
C SER A 55 -0.20 -12.83 -11.22
N ASP A 56 1.13 -12.66 -11.38
CA ASP A 56 1.94 -11.88 -10.43
C ASP A 56 1.52 -10.42 -10.40
N TRP A 57 1.43 -9.79 -11.56
CA TRP A 57 1.06 -8.38 -11.69
C TRP A 57 -0.33 -8.09 -11.10
N ASP A 58 -1.32 -8.93 -11.38
CA ASP A 58 -2.70 -8.75 -10.94
C ASP A 58 -2.91 -9.04 -9.44
N SER A 59 -1.90 -9.56 -8.74
CA SER A 59 -1.92 -9.71 -7.29
C SER A 59 -1.66 -8.40 -6.53
N TYR A 60 -1.28 -7.31 -7.22
CA TYR A 60 -0.96 -6.01 -6.62
C TYR A 60 -2.02 -4.95 -6.95
N GLU A 61 -2.35 -4.10 -5.98
CA GLU A 61 -3.39 -3.07 -6.08
C GLU A 61 -3.15 -1.99 -7.16
N THR A 62 -1.98 -1.97 -7.77
CA THR A 62 -1.64 -1.10 -8.90
C THR A 62 -2.04 -1.69 -10.25
N SER A 63 -2.43 -2.97 -10.31
CA SER A 63 -2.98 -3.57 -11.51
C SER A 63 -4.44 -3.15 -11.73
N TRP A 64 -4.82 -2.97 -12.99
CA TRP A 64 -6.21 -2.71 -13.39
C TRP A 64 -7.11 -3.94 -13.21
N ASP A 65 -6.53 -5.14 -13.27
CA ASP A 65 -7.23 -6.42 -13.10
C ASP A 65 -7.13 -6.96 -11.64
N PHE A 66 -6.61 -6.13 -10.70
CA PHE A 66 -6.57 -6.49 -9.28
C PHE A 66 -7.97 -6.73 -8.73
N ARG A 67 -8.17 -7.86 -8.07
CA ARG A 67 -9.47 -8.25 -7.51
C ARG A 67 -9.53 -8.12 -6.00
N HIS A 68 -8.65 -8.83 -5.32
CA HIS A 68 -8.55 -8.84 -3.86
C HIS A 68 -7.13 -9.14 -3.42
N HIS A 69 -6.80 -8.76 -2.19
CA HIS A 69 -5.45 -8.99 -1.68
C HIS A 69 -5.17 -10.49 -1.47
N PRO A 70 -3.99 -11.02 -1.86
CA PRO A 70 -3.65 -12.45 -1.78
C PRO A 70 -3.74 -13.06 -0.38
N LEU A 71 -3.63 -12.27 0.68
CA LEU A 71 -3.78 -12.74 2.05
C LEU A 71 -5.24 -12.86 2.51
N LEU A 72 -6.23 -12.44 1.71
CA LEU A 72 -7.65 -12.67 1.99
C LEU A 72 -8.02 -14.13 1.68
N ARG A 73 -7.87 -15.00 2.65
CA ARG A 73 -8.11 -16.43 2.52
C ARG A 73 -9.02 -16.95 3.61
N LYS A 74 -9.69 -18.09 3.34
CA LYS A 74 -10.54 -18.79 4.32
C LYS A 74 -9.66 -19.65 5.24
N VAL A 75 -8.82 -18.99 6.02
CA VAL A 75 -7.93 -19.60 7.02
C VAL A 75 -8.06 -18.85 8.35
N SER A 76 -7.59 -19.42 9.43
CA SER A 76 -7.75 -18.84 10.76
C SER A 76 -6.73 -17.76 11.08
N THR A 77 -5.56 -17.80 10.47
CA THR A 77 -4.47 -16.86 10.76
C THR A 77 -3.85 -16.26 9.51
N ILE A 78 -3.38 -15.01 9.63
CA ILE A 78 -2.64 -14.34 8.55
C ILE A 78 -1.30 -15.03 8.28
N ALA A 79 -0.70 -15.67 9.28
CA ALA A 79 0.51 -16.48 9.13
C ALA A 79 0.28 -17.64 8.16
N GLU A 80 -0.82 -18.38 8.34
CA GLU A 80 -1.21 -19.45 7.43
C GLU A 80 -1.51 -18.93 6.02
N ALA A 81 -2.23 -17.79 5.92
CA ALA A 81 -2.48 -17.13 4.64
C ALA A 81 -1.17 -16.74 3.92
N PHE A 82 -0.19 -16.24 4.68
CA PHE A 82 1.11 -15.86 4.13
C PHE A 82 1.93 -17.10 3.67
N GLU A 83 1.93 -18.20 4.41
CA GLU A 83 2.64 -19.42 3.98
C GLU A 83 2.04 -20.01 2.70
N GLN A 84 0.71 -19.99 2.55
CA GLN A 84 0.05 -20.40 1.30
C GLN A 84 0.44 -19.47 0.15
N TRP A 85 0.40 -18.15 0.37
CA TRP A 85 0.83 -17.15 -0.62
C TRP A 85 2.29 -17.32 -1.03
N LYS A 86 3.16 -17.57 -0.06
CA LYS A 86 4.58 -17.81 -0.31
C LYS A 86 4.81 -19.04 -1.19
N THR A 87 4.10 -20.14 -0.91
CA THR A 87 4.17 -21.35 -1.74
C THR A 87 3.75 -21.05 -3.19
N GLU A 88 2.65 -20.32 -3.40
CA GLU A 88 2.18 -19.94 -4.74
C GLU A 88 3.18 -19.02 -5.48
N CYS A 89 3.82 -18.09 -4.74
CA CYS A 89 4.87 -17.24 -5.32
C CYS A 89 6.10 -18.06 -5.72
N ASP A 90 6.54 -18.99 -4.88
CA ASP A 90 7.69 -19.85 -5.15
C ASP A 90 7.42 -20.79 -6.33
N ASP A 91 6.23 -21.38 -6.41
CA ASP A 91 5.82 -22.21 -7.54
C ASP A 91 5.78 -21.42 -8.85
N ARG A 92 5.20 -20.21 -8.83
CA ARG A 92 5.15 -19.31 -9.98
C ARG A 92 6.54 -18.89 -10.44
N PHE A 93 7.40 -18.55 -9.50
CA PHE A 93 8.79 -18.16 -9.76
C PHE A 93 9.57 -19.31 -10.42
N ASN A 94 9.49 -20.51 -9.84
CA ASN A 94 10.20 -21.68 -10.34
C ASN A 94 9.67 -22.11 -11.70
N GLN A 95 8.36 -22.05 -11.92
CA GLN A 95 7.75 -22.39 -13.21
C GLN A 95 8.14 -21.39 -14.31
N LEU A 96 8.13 -20.08 -14.02
CA LEU A 96 8.56 -19.06 -14.99
C LEU A 96 10.02 -19.26 -15.36
N LYS A 97 10.90 -19.44 -14.36
CA LYS A 97 12.32 -19.71 -14.57
C LYS A 97 12.54 -20.95 -15.46
N ALA A 98 11.88 -22.06 -15.15
CA ALA A 98 11.99 -23.28 -15.95
C ALA A 98 11.51 -23.10 -17.39
N ASN A 99 10.42 -22.35 -17.60
CA ASN A 99 9.92 -22.04 -18.93
C ASN A 99 10.87 -21.14 -19.74
N GLU A 100 11.48 -20.14 -19.09
CA GLU A 100 12.47 -19.24 -19.71
C GLU A 100 13.75 -20.02 -20.07
N GLU A 101 14.24 -20.89 -19.19
CA GLU A 101 15.39 -21.77 -19.46
C GLU A 101 15.10 -22.74 -20.62
N GLU A 102 13.90 -23.28 -20.71
CA GLU A 102 13.51 -24.17 -21.83
C GLU A 102 13.39 -23.37 -23.14
N LEU A 103 12.84 -22.14 -23.12
CA LEU A 103 12.83 -21.25 -24.29
C LEU A 103 14.26 -20.92 -24.74
N ASN A 104 15.16 -20.60 -23.81
CA ASN A 104 16.57 -20.35 -24.11
C ASN A 104 17.21 -21.57 -24.76
N ARG A 105 16.98 -22.78 -24.22
CA ARG A 105 17.51 -24.03 -24.79
C ARG A 105 17.02 -24.27 -26.23
N ILE A 106 15.73 -24.03 -26.47
CA ILE A 106 15.12 -24.15 -27.81
C ILE A 106 15.77 -23.15 -28.79
N PHE A 107 15.94 -21.89 -28.40
CA PHE A 107 16.52 -20.88 -29.28
C PHE A 107 18.03 -21.08 -29.48
N ILE A 108 18.79 -21.43 -28.46
CA ILE A 108 20.20 -21.81 -28.59
C ILE A 108 20.36 -22.93 -29.60
N ASP A 109 19.51 -23.96 -29.58
CA ASP A 109 19.52 -25.08 -30.52
C ASP A 109 19.15 -24.62 -31.96
N ILE A 110 18.13 -23.78 -32.14
CA ILE A 110 17.73 -23.25 -33.44
C ILE A 110 18.86 -22.44 -34.10
N TYR A 111 19.63 -21.69 -33.30
CA TYR A 111 20.71 -20.84 -33.80
C TYR A 111 22.08 -21.54 -33.81
N GLY A 112 22.18 -22.75 -33.29
CA GLY A 112 23.43 -23.52 -33.25
C GLY A 112 24.49 -22.94 -32.33
N LEU A 113 24.08 -22.37 -31.19
CA LEU A 113 24.96 -21.61 -30.25
C LEU A 113 25.24 -22.42 -28.96
N GLN A 114 25.15 -23.76 -28.99
CA GLN A 114 25.28 -24.62 -27.79
C GLN A 114 26.68 -24.51 -27.15
N ASP A 115 27.71 -24.24 -27.94
CA ASP A 115 29.07 -24.09 -27.46
C ASP A 115 29.39 -22.68 -26.91
N GLU A 116 28.49 -21.71 -27.13
CA GLU A 116 28.71 -20.28 -26.80
C GLU A 116 27.77 -19.78 -25.68
N LEU A 117 26.55 -20.31 -25.58
CA LEU A 117 25.52 -19.86 -24.66
C LEU A 117 24.99 -20.98 -23.77
N THR A 118 24.59 -20.60 -22.57
CA THR A 118 23.90 -21.49 -21.63
C THR A 118 22.44 -21.04 -21.45
N PRO A 119 21.52 -21.99 -21.21
CA PRO A 119 20.08 -21.66 -21.09
C PRO A 119 19.70 -21.14 -19.71
N GLU A 120 20.58 -21.22 -18.72
CA GLU A 120 20.30 -20.91 -17.32
C GLU A 120 19.88 -19.44 -17.15
N VAL A 121 18.87 -19.22 -16.29
CA VAL A 121 18.38 -17.91 -15.89
C VAL A 121 18.74 -17.67 -14.42
N GLU A 122 19.42 -16.57 -14.11
CA GLU A 122 19.71 -16.24 -12.72
C GLU A 122 18.43 -15.77 -12.00
N ASP A 123 18.32 -16.08 -10.70
CA ASP A 123 17.14 -15.72 -9.89
C ASP A 123 16.82 -14.22 -9.92
N LYS A 124 17.84 -13.35 -10.06
CA LYS A 124 17.67 -11.90 -10.15
C LYS A 124 17.02 -11.43 -11.46
N ASP A 125 17.06 -12.25 -12.52
CA ASP A 125 16.56 -11.93 -13.85
C ASP A 125 15.12 -12.43 -14.04
N VAL A 126 14.61 -13.28 -13.15
CA VAL A 126 13.21 -13.72 -13.13
C VAL A 126 12.31 -12.57 -12.69
N THR A 127 11.36 -12.19 -13.52
CA THR A 127 10.58 -10.96 -13.34
C THR A 127 9.43 -11.05 -12.34
N VAL A 128 8.90 -12.27 -12.08
CA VAL A 128 7.87 -12.46 -11.04
C VAL A 128 8.50 -12.49 -9.65
N ARG A 129 7.72 -12.06 -8.65
CA ARG A 129 8.24 -11.80 -7.31
C ARG A 129 8.06 -13.01 -6.39
N LYS A 130 9.08 -13.32 -5.61
CA LYS A 130 8.91 -14.16 -4.41
C LYS A 130 8.17 -13.39 -3.33
N ALA A 131 7.47 -14.09 -2.44
CA ALA A 131 6.83 -13.46 -1.30
C ALA A 131 7.86 -12.79 -0.38
N ASP A 132 7.50 -11.64 0.15
CA ASP A 132 8.26 -10.89 1.15
C ASP A 132 7.33 -10.47 2.27
N LEU A 133 7.58 -10.95 3.48
CA LEU A 133 6.68 -10.75 4.60
C LEU A 133 6.43 -9.27 4.90
N GLY A 134 7.48 -8.46 4.94
CA GLY A 134 7.36 -7.04 5.26
C GLY A 134 6.60 -6.27 4.19
N ARG A 135 6.90 -6.52 2.91
CA ARG A 135 6.22 -5.92 1.76
C ARG A 135 4.74 -6.34 1.72
N ASP A 136 4.47 -7.61 1.85
CA ASP A 136 3.14 -8.17 1.63
C ASP A 136 2.19 -7.83 2.79
N ILE A 137 2.70 -7.70 4.03
CA ILE A 137 1.93 -7.17 5.16
C ILE A 137 1.64 -5.67 4.99
N ARG A 138 2.57 -4.86 4.50
CA ARG A 138 2.30 -3.45 4.19
C ARG A 138 1.27 -3.30 3.07
N SER A 139 1.32 -4.15 2.05
CA SER A 139 0.32 -4.22 1.00
C SER A 139 -1.06 -4.61 1.55
N PHE A 140 -1.12 -5.57 2.48
CA PHE A 140 -2.36 -5.94 3.17
C PHE A 140 -2.96 -4.77 3.98
N ILE A 141 -2.11 -4.00 4.67
CA ILE A 141 -2.55 -2.78 5.38
C ILE A 141 -3.08 -1.74 4.38
N SER A 142 -2.41 -1.55 3.23
CA SER A 142 -2.88 -0.64 2.18
C SER A 142 -4.27 -1.04 1.66
N TYR A 143 -4.48 -2.34 1.40
CA TYR A 143 -5.78 -2.87 1.01
C TYR A 143 -6.85 -2.65 2.08
N ALA A 144 -6.50 -2.88 3.36
CA ALA A 144 -7.41 -2.63 4.49
C ALA A 144 -7.85 -1.15 4.55
N VAL A 145 -6.92 -0.21 4.36
CA VAL A 145 -7.23 1.22 4.25
C VAL A 145 -8.14 1.50 3.05
N GLY A 146 -7.92 0.81 1.93
CA GLY A 146 -8.83 0.86 0.80
C GLY A 146 -10.25 0.41 1.13
N CYS A 147 -10.40 -0.66 1.93
CA CYS A 147 -11.71 -1.09 2.44
C CYS A 147 -12.32 -0.08 3.42
N MET A 148 -11.52 0.54 4.29
CA MET A 148 -12.01 1.57 5.21
C MET A 148 -12.59 2.76 4.45
N PHE A 149 -11.99 3.16 3.33
CA PHE A 149 -12.49 4.24 2.48
C PHE A 149 -13.53 3.81 1.44
N GLY A 150 -13.78 2.51 1.31
CA GLY A 150 -14.70 1.96 0.33
C GLY A 150 -14.15 1.93 -1.11
N ARG A 151 -12.83 2.15 -1.30
CA ARG A 151 -12.18 1.87 -2.58
C ARG A 151 -12.28 0.40 -2.96
N TYR A 152 -12.07 -0.47 -1.98
CA TYR A 152 -12.27 -1.91 -2.05
C TYR A 152 -13.38 -2.35 -1.10
N SER A 153 -13.83 -3.57 -1.27
CA SER A 153 -14.80 -4.21 -0.39
C SER A 153 -14.43 -5.68 -0.17
N LEU A 154 -14.90 -6.25 0.94
CA LEU A 154 -14.83 -7.69 1.20
C LEU A 154 -15.94 -8.48 0.47
N ASP A 155 -16.92 -7.79 -0.11
CA ASP A 155 -18.11 -8.38 -0.71
C ASP A 155 -18.11 -8.37 -2.24
N VAL A 156 -17.22 -7.58 -2.86
CA VAL A 156 -17.08 -7.47 -4.32
C VAL A 156 -15.62 -7.44 -4.73
N ASP A 157 -15.31 -8.07 -5.86
CA ASP A 157 -13.97 -8.09 -6.44
C ASP A 157 -13.62 -6.76 -7.11
N GLY A 158 -12.34 -6.39 -7.03
CA GLY A 158 -11.81 -5.22 -7.69
C GLY A 158 -12.19 -3.90 -7.03
N LEU A 159 -12.28 -2.85 -7.83
CA LEU A 159 -12.66 -1.52 -7.33
C LEU A 159 -14.16 -1.47 -7.01
N ALA A 160 -14.49 -1.27 -5.74
CA ALA A 160 -15.86 -1.06 -5.31
C ALA A 160 -16.33 0.37 -5.60
N TYR A 161 -15.43 1.36 -5.39
CA TYR A 161 -15.68 2.77 -5.68
C TYR A 161 -14.41 3.51 -6.09
N ALA A 162 -14.47 4.20 -7.22
CA ALA A 162 -13.43 5.10 -7.72
C ALA A 162 -14.04 6.33 -8.43
N GLY A 163 -15.19 6.81 -7.94
CA GLY A 163 -16.01 7.88 -8.53
C GLY A 163 -17.37 7.36 -9.01
N GLY A 164 -18.28 8.27 -9.38
CA GLY A 164 -19.65 7.95 -9.77
C GLY A 164 -20.60 7.81 -8.57
N GLU A 165 -21.65 7.00 -8.73
CA GLU A 165 -22.67 6.79 -7.70
C GLU A 165 -22.18 5.84 -6.60
N TRP A 166 -22.40 6.25 -5.34
CA TRP A 166 -22.07 5.43 -4.19
C TRP A 166 -23.15 4.38 -3.92
N ASP A 167 -22.74 3.11 -3.81
CA ASP A 167 -23.62 1.97 -3.56
C ASP A 167 -23.27 1.28 -2.24
N ASN A 168 -24.10 1.53 -1.21
CA ASN A 168 -23.94 0.93 0.12
C ASN A 168 -24.06 -0.59 0.14
N SER A 169 -24.74 -1.20 -0.84
CA SER A 169 -24.94 -2.66 -0.86
C SER A 169 -23.63 -3.44 -1.05
N LYS A 170 -22.59 -2.77 -1.53
CA LYS A 170 -21.25 -3.35 -1.72
C LYS A 170 -20.44 -3.52 -0.42
N TYR A 171 -20.91 -3.03 0.73
CA TYR A 171 -20.12 -2.93 1.97
C TYR A 171 -20.83 -3.60 3.16
N ALA A 172 -21.42 -4.78 2.94
CA ALA A 172 -22.20 -5.49 3.95
C ALA A 172 -21.30 -6.09 5.05
N SER A 173 -20.20 -6.76 4.68
CA SER A 173 -19.27 -7.42 5.61
C SER A 173 -18.41 -6.44 6.39
N PHE A 174 -17.96 -5.37 5.72
CA PHE A 174 -17.16 -4.32 6.32
C PHE A 174 -17.60 -2.96 5.78
N ALA A 175 -18.28 -2.19 6.63
CA ALA A 175 -18.78 -0.88 6.24
C ALA A 175 -17.63 0.11 6.03
N ALA A 176 -17.67 0.83 4.91
CA ALA A 176 -16.77 1.93 4.66
C ALA A 176 -17.04 3.09 5.65
N ASP A 177 -16.01 3.89 5.90
CA ASP A 177 -16.11 5.09 6.70
C ASP A 177 -17.19 6.04 6.15
N LYS A 178 -17.94 6.69 7.05
CA LYS A 178 -19.14 7.45 6.66
C LYS A 178 -18.80 8.78 5.97
N ASP A 179 -17.80 9.45 6.45
CA ASP A 179 -17.52 10.83 6.06
C ASP A 179 -16.23 11.03 5.28
N ASN A 180 -15.52 9.93 5.03
CA ASN A 180 -14.27 9.95 4.29
C ASN A 180 -13.10 10.64 5.03
N ILE A 181 -13.15 10.71 6.36
CA ILE A 181 -12.11 11.33 7.18
C ILE A 181 -11.69 10.32 8.25
N ILE A 182 -10.51 9.72 8.11
CA ILE A 182 -10.01 8.73 9.07
C ILE A 182 -8.83 9.33 9.85
N PRO A 183 -9.01 9.61 11.15
CA PRO A 183 -7.96 10.19 11.98
C PRO A 183 -6.84 9.19 12.27
N ILE A 184 -5.61 9.70 12.35
CA ILE A 184 -4.40 8.99 12.75
C ILE A 184 -3.83 9.72 13.96
N CYS A 185 -4.19 9.27 15.16
CA CYS A 185 -3.74 9.88 16.40
C CYS A 185 -2.75 8.99 17.16
N ASP A 186 -2.05 9.55 18.14
CA ASP A 186 -1.14 8.83 19.01
C ASP A 186 -1.86 7.97 20.07
N ASP A 187 -3.17 8.15 20.21
CA ASP A 187 -4.07 7.34 21.05
C ASP A 187 -5.44 7.20 20.40
N GLU A 188 -6.31 6.35 20.90
CA GLU A 188 -7.68 6.14 20.39
C GLU A 188 -8.60 7.27 20.87
N TYR A 189 -8.55 8.41 20.21
CA TYR A 189 -9.40 9.57 20.55
C TYR A 189 -10.76 9.56 19.85
N PHE A 190 -10.88 8.87 18.72
CA PHE A 190 -12.06 8.82 17.87
C PHE A 190 -12.55 7.40 17.67
N GLU A 191 -13.85 7.22 17.44
CA GLU A 191 -14.44 5.91 17.16
C GLU A 191 -13.98 5.31 15.82
N ASP A 192 -13.63 6.18 14.88
CA ASP A 192 -13.11 5.88 13.54
C ASP A 192 -11.58 6.03 13.44
N ASP A 193 -10.88 5.94 14.59
CA ASP A 193 -9.41 5.88 14.60
C ASP A 193 -8.89 4.75 13.70
N ILE A 194 -7.88 5.03 12.89
CA ILE A 194 -7.38 4.12 11.86
C ILE A 194 -6.95 2.76 12.43
N VAL A 195 -6.38 2.72 13.65
CA VAL A 195 -5.97 1.46 14.30
C VAL A 195 -7.17 0.68 14.76
N GLY A 196 -8.19 1.36 15.31
CA GLY A 196 -9.46 0.77 15.68
C GLY A 196 -10.16 0.13 14.48
N LEU A 197 -10.22 0.85 13.36
CA LEU A 197 -10.77 0.34 12.09
C LEU A 197 -9.93 -0.82 11.54
N PHE A 198 -8.61 -0.78 11.63
CA PHE A 198 -7.73 -1.86 11.18
C PHE A 198 -7.92 -3.13 12.03
N VAL A 199 -8.01 -3.01 13.34
CA VAL A 199 -8.33 -4.14 14.24
C VAL A 199 -9.68 -4.75 13.88
N LYS A 200 -10.70 -3.92 13.63
CA LYS A 200 -12.02 -4.38 13.17
C LYS A 200 -11.92 -5.10 11.82
N PHE A 201 -11.13 -4.60 10.88
CA PHE A 201 -10.90 -5.25 9.59
C PHE A 201 -10.26 -6.64 9.76
N VAL A 202 -9.16 -6.75 10.51
CA VAL A 202 -8.48 -8.04 10.78
C VAL A 202 -9.45 -9.03 11.45
N LYS A 203 -10.23 -8.56 12.42
CA LYS A 203 -11.27 -9.37 13.08
C LYS A 203 -12.34 -9.84 12.11
N THR A 204 -12.74 -9.01 11.15
CA THR A 204 -13.75 -9.38 10.15
C THR A 204 -13.20 -10.44 9.18
N VAL A 205 -11.94 -10.35 8.80
CA VAL A 205 -11.31 -11.28 7.84
C VAL A 205 -10.98 -12.63 8.47
N TYR A 206 -10.37 -12.63 9.66
CA TYR A 206 -9.82 -13.85 10.28
C TYR A 206 -10.59 -14.34 11.52
N GLY A 207 -11.57 -13.58 11.99
CA GLY A 207 -12.35 -13.92 13.19
C GLY A 207 -11.79 -13.30 14.48
N ALA A 208 -12.51 -13.47 15.56
CA ALA A 208 -12.18 -12.92 16.87
C ALA A 208 -11.16 -13.77 17.64
N ASP A 209 -11.23 -15.10 17.45
CA ASP A 209 -10.49 -16.06 18.28
C ASP A 209 -8.96 -15.98 18.08
N THR A 210 -8.52 -15.59 16.88
CA THR A 210 -7.10 -15.47 16.50
C THR A 210 -6.63 -14.02 16.38
N LEU A 211 -7.43 -13.05 16.80
CA LEU A 211 -7.16 -11.62 16.60
C LEU A 211 -5.82 -11.18 17.18
N ASP A 212 -5.52 -11.56 18.42
CA ASP A 212 -4.27 -11.15 19.10
C ASP A 212 -3.05 -11.76 18.43
N GLU A 213 -3.14 -13.02 17.97
CA GLU A 213 -2.10 -13.69 17.20
C GLU A 213 -1.84 -12.99 15.87
N ASN A 214 -2.92 -12.65 15.15
CA ASN A 214 -2.85 -11.95 13.87
C ASN A 214 -2.26 -10.54 14.01
N LEU A 215 -2.67 -9.78 15.02
CA LEU A 215 -2.10 -8.45 15.29
C LEU A 215 -0.63 -8.54 15.67
N LYS A 216 -0.23 -9.56 16.44
CA LYS A 216 1.18 -9.80 16.77
C LYS A 216 1.99 -10.11 15.53
N PHE A 217 1.52 -11.01 14.66
CA PHE A 217 2.21 -11.36 13.41
C PHE A 217 2.42 -10.13 12.52
N ILE A 218 1.38 -9.30 12.37
CA ILE A 218 1.46 -8.04 11.61
C ILE A 218 2.50 -7.09 12.22
N ALA A 219 2.48 -6.90 13.55
CA ALA A 219 3.41 -6.02 14.24
C ALA A 219 4.87 -6.49 14.11
N ASP A 220 5.10 -7.80 14.23
CA ASP A 220 6.42 -8.41 14.05
C ASP A 220 6.93 -8.20 12.60
N ALA A 221 6.07 -8.39 11.60
CA ALA A 221 6.39 -8.16 10.19
C ALA A 221 6.72 -6.69 9.85
N LEU A 222 6.13 -5.74 10.58
CA LEU A 222 6.46 -4.31 10.49
C LEU A 222 7.78 -3.95 11.20
N GLY A 223 8.41 -4.91 11.92
CA GLY A 223 9.59 -4.66 12.74
C GLY A 223 9.31 -3.86 14.00
N GLY A 224 8.04 -3.82 14.43
CA GLY A 224 7.59 -3.06 15.59
C GLY A 224 8.08 -3.62 16.91
N LYS A 225 8.24 -2.73 17.89
CA LYS A 225 8.61 -3.08 19.28
C LYS A 225 7.47 -2.66 20.21
N GLY A 226 7.22 -3.45 21.24
CA GLY A 226 6.17 -3.17 22.23
C GLY A 226 4.87 -3.93 21.94
N ALA A 227 3.74 -3.36 22.37
CA ALA A 227 2.44 -3.98 22.14
C ALA A 227 2.07 -3.95 20.65
N PRO A 228 1.40 -4.99 20.11
CA PRO A 228 1.07 -5.06 18.67
C PRO A 228 0.32 -3.83 18.16
N LYS A 229 -0.68 -3.34 18.87
CA LYS A 229 -1.44 -2.14 18.50
C LYS A 229 -0.57 -0.88 18.47
N GLU A 230 0.40 -0.74 19.38
CA GLU A 230 1.34 0.38 19.39
C GLU A 230 2.28 0.35 18.19
N ALA A 231 2.78 -0.83 17.82
CA ALA A 231 3.61 -1.02 16.64
C ALA A 231 2.86 -0.65 15.35
N ILE A 232 1.61 -1.10 15.22
CA ILE A 232 0.73 -0.78 14.08
C ILE A 232 0.42 0.73 14.06
N ARG A 233 0.15 1.34 15.22
CA ARG A 233 -0.07 2.79 15.32
C ARG A 233 1.16 3.59 14.89
N ASN A 234 2.34 3.18 15.32
CA ASN A 234 3.59 3.81 14.92
C ASN A 234 3.82 3.73 13.41
N TYR A 235 3.47 2.60 12.79
CA TYR A 235 3.53 2.47 11.34
C TYR A 235 2.60 3.46 10.62
N PHE A 236 1.33 3.57 11.05
CA PHE A 236 0.39 4.54 10.48
C PHE A 236 0.84 5.99 10.66
N LEU A 237 1.40 6.33 11.83
CA LEU A 237 1.86 7.69 12.14
C LEU A 237 3.09 8.12 11.33
N ASN A 238 4.01 7.19 11.01
CA ASN A 238 5.34 7.55 10.52
C ASN A 238 5.66 7.03 9.12
N ASP A 239 5.15 5.85 8.74
CA ASP A 239 5.64 5.12 7.56
C ASP A 239 4.59 4.90 6.49
N PHE A 240 3.34 4.65 6.86
CA PHE A 240 2.25 4.28 5.94
C PHE A 240 2.11 5.23 4.76
N TYR A 241 2.09 6.54 5.03
CA TYR A 241 1.90 7.53 3.96
C TYR A 241 3.08 7.59 2.99
N ALA A 242 4.30 7.40 3.48
CA ALA A 242 5.49 7.32 2.65
C ALA A 242 5.47 6.07 1.75
N ASP A 243 5.04 4.92 2.30
CA ASP A 243 4.86 3.69 1.53
C ASP A 243 3.75 3.85 0.48
N HIS A 244 2.62 4.48 0.84
CA HIS A 244 1.54 4.81 -0.10
C HIS A 244 2.02 5.69 -1.27
N CYS A 245 2.77 6.76 -0.98
CA CYS A 245 3.36 7.61 -2.01
C CYS A 245 4.35 6.86 -2.92
N LYS A 246 5.05 5.87 -2.40
CA LYS A 246 5.96 5.01 -3.16
C LYS A 246 5.19 4.09 -4.13
N ILE A 247 4.16 3.39 -3.63
CA ILE A 247 3.31 2.48 -4.41
C ILE A 247 2.66 3.24 -5.56
N TYR A 248 2.14 4.43 -5.30
CA TYR A 248 1.45 5.26 -6.29
C TYR A 248 2.37 6.27 -7.01
N GLN A 249 3.69 6.03 -7.00
CA GLN A 249 4.68 6.81 -7.76
C GLN A 249 4.55 8.33 -7.56
N LYS A 250 4.39 8.76 -6.31
CA LYS A 250 4.17 10.15 -5.88
C LYS A 250 2.84 10.77 -6.35
N ARG A 251 1.86 9.94 -6.70
CA ARG A 251 0.48 10.33 -7.02
C ARG A 251 -0.49 9.70 -6.04
N PRO A 252 -0.44 10.09 -4.73
CA PRO A 252 -1.22 9.45 -3.69
C PRO A 252 -2.72 9.67 -3.91
N ILE A 253 -3.49 8.59 -3.81
CA ILE A 253 -4.96 8.63 -3.89
C ILE A 253 -5.60 8.85 -2.51
N TYR A 254 -4.87 8.52 -1.43
CA TYR A 254 -5.21 8.96 -0.07
C TYR A 254 -4.39 10.19 0.25
N TRP A 255 -5.05 11.24 0.74
CA TRP A 255 -4.40 12.49 1.08
C TRP A 255 -4.28 12.62 2.58
N LEU A 256 -3.09 13.01 3.03
CA LEU A 256 -2.79 13.18 4.45
C LEU A 256 -2.92 14.66 4.84
N PHE A 257 -3.78 14.95 5.79
CA PHE A 257 -3.81 16.21 6.52
C PHE A 257 -2.97 16.07 7.78
N ASP A 258 -1.92 16.86 7.95
CA ASP A 258 -0.91 16.72 9.00
C ASP A 258 -0.61 18.06 9.67
N SER A 259 -0.79 18.15 10.99
CA SER A 259 -0.52 19.36 11.76
C SER A 259 0.98 19.63 11.92
N GLY A 260 1.85 18.61 11.83
CA GLY A 260 3.28 18.75 11.91
C GLY A 260 4.01 17.66 12.71
N LYS A 261 5.24 17.95 13.12
CA LYS A 261 6.19 16.99 13.68
C LYS A 261 5.83 16.45 15.08
N LYS A 262 4.88 17.07 15.76
CA LYS A 262 4.44 16.62 17.09
C LYS A 262 3.27 15.65 17.05
N ASN A 263 2.76 15.37 15.84
CA ASN A 263 1.58 14.54 15.64
C ASN A 263 0.36 15.06 16.43
N GLY A 264 0.17 16.36 16.46
CA GLY A 264 -0.96 16.98 17.15
C GLY A 264 -2.29 16.60 16.50
N PHE A 265 -2.30 16.43 15.18
CA PHE A 265 -3.42 15.92 14.42
C PHE A 265 -2.94 15.37 13.08
N LYS A 266 -3.45 14.21 12.69
CA LYS A 266 -3.36 13.68 11.33
C LYS A 266 -4.67 13.03 10.94
N ALA A 267 -5.03 13.14 9.66
CA ALA A 267 -6.14 12.40 9.07
C ALA A 267 -5.86 12.07 7.62
N LEU A 268 -6.36 10.92 7.17
CA LEU A 268 -6.41 10.54 5.76
C LEU A 268 -7.80 10.81 5.20
N ILE A 269 -7.85 11.14 3.92
CA ILE A 269 -9.06 11.13 3.10
C ILE A 269 -8.81 10.39 1.80
N TYR A 270 -9.85 9.84 1.19
CA TYR A 270 -9.81 9.27 -0.15
C TYR A 270 -10.27 10.30 -1.18
N MET A 271 -9.40 10.67 -2.15
CA MET A 271 -9.66 11.77 -3.07
C MET A 271 -10.95 11.62 -3.89
N HIS A 272 -11.32 10.40 -4.28
CA HIS A 272 -12.54 10.16 -5.07
C HIS A 272 -13.84 10.33 -4.27
N ARG A 273 -13.74 10.47 -2.93
CA ARG A 273 -14.86 10.81 -2.03
C ARG A 273 -14.76 12.22 -1.46
N TYR A 274 -13.79 13.00 -1.92
CA TYR A 274 -13.64 14.40 -1.49
C TYR A 274 -14.88 15.22 -1.86
N ARG A 275 -15.27 16.13 -0.97
CA ARG A 275 -16.33 17.11 -1.15
C ARG A 275 -15.84 18.49 -0.75
N GLU A 276 -16.48 19.51 -1.24
CA GLU A 276 -16.13 20.91 -0.93
C GLU A 276 -16.12 21.20 0.58
N ASP A 277 -17.00 20.53 1.35
CA ASP A 277 -17.11 20.66 2.80
C ASP A 277 -16.12 19.78 3.59
N THR A 278 -15.35 18.92 2.92
CA THR A 278 -14.44 17.96 3.59
C THR A 278 -13.45 18.65 4.53
N ILE A 279 -12.85 19.78 4.10
CA ILE A 279 -11.88 20.52 4.93
C ILE A 279 -12.59 21.18 6.12
N ALA A 280 -13.79 21.72 5.91
CA ALA A 280 -14.58 22.29 6.99
C ALA A 280 -14.92 21.23 8.05
N ARG A 281 -15.27 20.01 7.62
CA ARG A 281 -15.54 18.88 8.52
C ARG A 281 -14.29 18.40 9.26
N ILE A 282 -13.14 18.30 8.59
CA ILE A 282 -11.86 18.01 9.27
C ILE A 282 -11.64 19.02 10.41
N ARG A 283 -11.89 20.30 10.16
CA ARG A 283 -11.73 21.36 11.14
C ARG A 283 -12.72 21.22 12.31
N THR A 284 -14.02 21.13 12.01
CA THR A 284 -15.09 21.20 13.03
C THR A 284 -15.25 19.90 13.80
N ASP A 285 -15.27 18.76 13.10
CA ASP A 285 -15.64 17.49 13.68
C ASP A 285 -14.43 16.78 14.33
N TYR A 286 -13.20 17.07 13.83
CA TYR A 286 -11.98 16.40 14.28
C TYR A 286 -10.99 17.34 14.99
N VAL A 287 -10.54 18.43 14.34
CA VAL A 287 -9.52 19.30 14.93
C VAL A 287 -10.02 19.98 16.21
N HIS A 288 -11.24 20.51 16.22
CA HIS A 288 -11.83 21.13 17.41
C HIS A 288 -12.05 20.12 18.53
N GLU A 289 -12.52 18.92 18.21
CA GLU A 289 -12.71 17.85 19.18
C GLU A 289 -11.36 17.40 19.78
N GLN A 290 -10.33 17.23 18.96
CA GLN A 290 -8.98 16.89 19.43
C GLN A 290 -8.39 17.96 20.33
N GLN A 291 -8.60 19.24 20.00
CA GLN A 291 -8.20 20.35 20.87
C GLN A 291 -8.90 20.31 22.25
N ALA A 292 -10.20 19.99 22.25
CA ALA A 292 -10.96 19.85 23.51
C ALA A 292 -10.43 18.70 24.34
N ARG A 293 -10.14 17.56 23.74
CA ARG A 293 -9.54 16.39 24.41
C ARG A 293 -8.17 16.70 24.97
N TYR A 294 -7.30 17.38 24.23
CA TYR A 294 -5.98 17.80 24.74
C TYR A 294 -6.10 18.72 25.96
N ARG A 295 -7.00 19.71 25.93
CA ARG A 295 -7.23 20.59 27.09
C ARG A 295 -7.63 19.80 28.32
N THR A 296 -8.57 18.87 28.17
CA THR A 296 -9.04 18.02 29.29
C THR A 296 -7.92 17.12 29.80
N ALA A 297 -7.16 16.46 28.92
CA ALA A 297 -6.05 15.58 29.28
C ALA A 297 -4.91 16.33 29.97
N ILE A 298 -4.61 17.56 29.57
CA ILE A 298 -3.60 18.42 30.22
C ILE A 298 -4.03 18.73 31.66
N VAL A 299 -5.27 19.16 31.88
CA VAL A 299 -5.80 19.47 33.21
C VAL A 299 -5.77 18.23 34.12
N ASP A 300 -6.20 17.06 33.63
CA ASP A 300 -6.14 15.79 34.37
C ASP A 300 -4.71 15.44 34.76
N LEU A 301 -3.77 15.54 33.82
CA LEU A 301 -2.35 15.26 34.12
C LEU A 301 -1.76 16.21 35.14
N GLU A 302 -2.07 17.50 35.10
CA GLU A 302 -1.62 18.49 36.08
C GLU A 302 -2.12 18.13 37.49
N GLN A 303 -3.39 17.75 37.63
CA GLN A 303 -3.98 17.29 38.88
C GLN A 303 -3.30 15.99 39.40
N ARG A 304 -3.07 15.03 38.52
CA ARG A 304 -2.40 13.76 38.86
C ARG A 304 -0.96 13.99 39.27
N ILE A 305 -0.21 14.86 38.62
CA ILE A 305 1.18 15.22 38.99
C ILE A 305 1.24 15.83 40.38
N ALA A 306 0.27 16.66 40.75
CA ALA A 306 0.19 17.25 42.07
C ALA A 306 0.03 16.22 43.19
N ASN A 307 -0.61 15.07 42.92
CA ASN A 307 -0.98 14.04 43.90
C ASN A 307 -0.13 12.77 43.84
N THR A 308 0.95 12.74 43.03
CA THR A 308 1.69 11.53 42.71
C THR A 308 3.11 11.53 43.34
N SER A 309 3.66 10.30 43.52
CA SER A 309 5.03 10.07 44.04
C SER A 309 6.10 10.55 43.06
N THR A 310 7.32 10.81 43.55
CA THR A 310 8.42 11.40 42.80
C THR A 310 8.80 10.60 41.54
N GLY A 311 8.77 9.26 41.59
CA GLY A 311 9.17 8.41 40.46
C GLY A 311 8.16 8.41 39.32
N GLU A 312 6.88 8.42 39.63
CA GLU A 312 5.79 8.47 38.63
C GLU A 312 5.64 9.89 38.07
N ARG A 313 5.91 10.90 38.88
CA ARG A 313 5.87 12.32 38.48
C ARG A 313 6.72 12.63 37.23
N VAL A 314 7.90 12.00 37.11
CA VAL A 314 8.78 12.20 35.94
C VAL A 314 8.12 11.72 34.63
N LYS A 315 7.46 10.56 34.68
CA LYS A 315 6.73 10.02 33.51
C LYS A 315 5.55 10.90 33.14
N LEU A 316 4.76 11.33 34.12
CA LEU A 316 3.60 12.19 33.89
C LEU A 316 4.02 13.57 33.37
N ASN A 317 5.10 14.17 33.87
CA ASN A 317 5.62 15.43 33.33
C ASN A 317 6.08 15.31 31.88
N LYS A 318 6.72 14.20 31.50
CA LYS A 318 7.08 13.95 30.09
C LYS A 318 5.84 13.89 29.20
N LYS A 319 4.79 13.17 29.65
CA LYS A 319 3.52 13.10 28.92
C LYS A 319 2.85 14.47 28.81
N LEU A 320 2.85 15.25 29.89
CA LEU A 320 2.32 16.60 29.93
C LEU A 320 3.03 17.51 28.91
N THR A 321 4.36 17.50 28.90
CA THR A 321 5.15 18.27 27.93
C THR A 321 4.83 17.90 26.48
N THR A 322 4.64 16.61 26.20
CA THR A 322 4.23 16.13 24.87
C THR A 322 2.86 16.66 24.50
N LEU A 323 1.85 16.50 25.37
CA LEU A 323 0.49 16.98 25.10
C LEU A 323 0.41 18.51 24.94
N GLN A 324 1.19 19.26 25.72
CA GLN A 324 1.26 20.72 25.56
C GLN A 324 1.86 21.13 24.23
N ALA A 325 2.88 20.42 23.74
CA ALA A 325 3.47 20.65 22.43
C ALA A 325 2.50 20.30 21.30
N GLN A 326 1.77 19.18 21.41
CA GLN A 326 0.73 18.78 20.47
C GLN A 326 -0.43 19.78 20.44
N ASN A 327 -0.89 20.25 21.62
CA ASN A 327 -1.94 21.26 21.73
C ASN A 327 -1.52 22.60 21.10
N THR A 328 -0.26 22.97 21.21
CA THR A 328 0.27 24.18 20.56
C THR A 328 0.29 24.02 19.03
N GLU A 329 0.78 22.86 18.58
CA GLU A 329 0.85 22.55 17.13
C GLU A 329 -0.54 22.53 16.48
N ILE A 330 -1.53 21.86 17.09
CA ILE A 330 -2.88 21.75 16.53
C ILE A 330 -3.60 23.10 16.52
N ARG A 331 -3.31 24.01 17.45
CA ARG A 331 -3.86 25.38 17.44
C ARG A 331 -3.35 26.16 16.23
N THR A 332 -2.04 26.11 15.98
CA THR A 332 -1.46 26.75 14.80
C THR A 332 -1.98 26.12 13.49
N TYR A 333 -2.22 24.80 13.50
CA TYR A 333 -2.80 24.09 12.38
C TYR A 333 -4.25 24.50 12.12
N GLU A 334 -5.05 24.68 13.18
CA GLU A 334 -6.44 25.12 13.09
C GLU A 334 -6.56 26.49 12.42
N GLU A 335 -5.70 27.44 12.76
CA GLU A 335 -5.65 28.76 12.11
C GLU A 335 -5.39 28.65 10.60
N LYS A 336 -4.54 27.73 10.18
CA LYS A 336 -4.26 27.48 8.76
C LYS A 336 -5.44 26.82 8.05
N ILE A 337 -5.98 25.74 8.61
CA ILE A 337 -7.06 24.98 7.97
C ILE A 337 -8.37 25.77 7.92
N HIS A 338 -8.58 26.72 8.83
CA HIS A 338 -9.71 27.63 8.83
C HIS A 338 -9.82 28.39 7.49
N HIS A 339 -8.74 29.00 7.05
CA HIS A 339 -8.72 29.75 5.78
C HIS A 339 -9.02 28.87 4.56
N LEU A 340 -8.67 27.59 4.60
CA LEU A 340 -9.02 26.65 3.53
C LEU A 340 -10.46 26.19 3.60
N ALA A 341 -10.95 25.93 4.81
CA ALA A 341 -12.33 25.51 5.03
C ALA A 341 -13.32 26.55 4.47
N ASP A 342 -13.03 27.83 4.67
CA ASP A 342 -13.88 28.93 4.18
C ASP A 342 -13.91 29.05 2.65
N GLN A 343 -12.91 28.49 1.95
CA GLN A 343 -12.84 28.55 0.49
C GLN A 343 -13.74 27.53 -0.21
N MET A 344 -14.25 26.52 0.51
CA MET A 344 -15.09 25.45 -0.06
C MET A 344 -14.52 24.93 -1.38
N ILE A 345 -13.23 24.52 -1.34
CA ILE A 345 -12.47 24.15 -2.53
C ILE A 345 -13.10 22.95 -3.22
N SER A 346 -13.42 23.07 -4.48
CA SER A 346 -13.84 21.97 -5.36
C SER A 346 -12.62 21.37 -6.07
N ILE A 347 -12.64 20.07 -6.30
CA ILE A 347 -11.65 19.36 -7.13
C ILE A 347 -12.35 18.72 -8.32
N ASP A 348 -11.63 18.58 -9.42
CA ASP A 348 -12.04 17.78 -10.57
C ASP A 348 -11.19 16.52 -10.64
N PRO A 349 -11.75 15.32 -10.36
CA PRO A 349 -10.99 14.06 -10.45
C PRO A 349 -10.36 13.82 -11.84
N ASP A 350 -10.95 14.35 -12.92
CA ASP A 350 -10.45 14.21 -14.28
C ASP A 350 -9.15 15.02 -14.51
N ASP A 351 -8.89 16.04 -13.72
CA ASP A 351 -7.63 16.79 -13.72
C ASP A 351 -6.43 15.93 -13.21
N GLY A 352 -6.72 14.80 -12.62
CA GLY A 352 -5.73 13.86 -12.08
C GLY A 352 -5.18 14.26 -10.71
N VAL A 353 -4.48 13.31 -10.10
CA VAL A 353 -3.98 13.43 -8.72
C VAL A 353 -3.02 14.60 -8.54
N GLU A 354 -2.08 14.79 -9.48
CA GLU A 354 -1.01 15.79 -9.33
C GLU A 354 -1.55 17.23 -9.29
N LYS A 355 -2.51 17.55 -10.16
CA LYS A 355 -3.10 18.89 -10.23
C LYS A 355 -3.97 19.17 -9.00
N ASN A 356 -4.84 18.22 -8.66
CA ASN A 356 -5.70 18.35 -7.48
C ASN A 356 -4.91 18.41 -6.17
N TYR A 357 -3.87 17.59 -6.04
CA TYR A 357 -2.98 17.60 -4.90
C TYR A 357 -2.22 18.92 -4.75
N ALA A 358 -1.85 19.56 -5.85
CA ALA A 358 -1.14 20.83 -5.83
C ALA A 358 -1.95 21.97 -5.22
N ILE A 359 -3.28 21.93 -5.24
CA ILE A 359 -4.18 22.94 -4.63
C ILE A 359 -3.93 23.00 -3.12
N PHE A 360 -3.64 21.85 -2.47
CA PHE A 360 -3.43 21.74 -1.04
C PHE A 360 -1.95 21.79 -0.63
N ARG A 361 -1.03 22.15 -1.55
CA ARG A 361 0.44 22.08 -1.37
C ARG A 361 0.99 22.87 -0.19
N MET A 362 0.27 23.90 0.28
CA MET A 362 0.66 24.69 1.46
C MET A 362 0.57 23.91 2.79
N PHE A 363 -0.07 22.76 2.81
CA PHE A 363 -0.32 21.93 3.99
C PHE A 363 0.55 20.68 4.06
N TRP A 364 1.32 20.40 3.01
CA TRP A 364 2.18 19.24 2.91
C TRP A 364 3.61 19.64 3.23
N GLN A 365 4.08 19.24 4.39
CA GLN A 365 5.52 19.31 4.67
C GLN A 365 6.20 18.18 3.85
N LYS A 366 7.25 18.56 3.12
CA LYS A 366 8.09 17.61 2.36
C LYS A 366 8.81 16.64 3.27
#